data_250df2b544a62112a1e315bd1b4a6197
#
_entry.id   250df2b544a62112a1e315bd1b4a6197
#
_cell.length_a   1.000
_cell.length_b   1.000
_cell.length_c   1.000
_cell.angle_alpha   90.00
_cell.angle_beta   90.00
_cell.angle_gamma   90.00
#
_symmetry.space_group_name_H-M   'P 1'
#
loop_
_entity.id
_entity.type
_entity.pdbx_description
1 polymer ?
#
loop_
_entity_poly.entity_id
_entity_poly.type
_entity_poly.pdbx_seq_one_letter_code
_entity_poly.pdbx_strand_id
1 'polypeptide(L)'
;IHQYQLGGYNIVLDICSGSVHLVDGEDVYLEPYWVGRDVNKAVPRYLEETLKAVSVHTDYDVLGHLTYISKARGNPGNKLIRYEDHREIIDAILMELVRHDKGMEVNTSGIDRCGGPLPTMDIIRRFHELGGKIVTVGSDSHDTHRVGQYTHEMVAQIKALFGYVCTFENRQPIFHK
;
A
#
# COMPACT_ATOMS: atom_id res chain seq x y z
N ILE A 1 4.62 12.23 20.77
CA ILE A 1 3.68 11.09 20.85
C ILE A 1 2.35 11.61 20.35
N HIS A 2 1.91 11.16 19.18
CA HIS A 2 0.58 11.48 18.67
C HIS A 2 -0.45 10.68 19.47
N GLN A 3 -1.24 11.39 20.30
CA GLN A 3 -2.34 10.78 21.04
C GLN A 3 -3.64 11.00 20.28
N TYR A 4 -4.36 9.91 20.02
CA TYR A 4 -5.68 9.95 19.42
C TYR A 4 -6.73 9.65 20.49
N GLN A 5 -7.85 10.38 20.49
CA GLN A 5 -8.98 10.08 21.36
C GLN A 5 -10.02 9.26 20.60
N LEU A 6 -10.29 8.07 21.07
CA LEU A 6 -11.38 7.23 20.55
C LEU A 6 -12.24 6.73 21.73
N GLY A 7 -13.52 7.08 21.73
CA GLY A 7 -14.45 6.63 22.77
C GLY A 7 -14.04 7.01 24.21
N GLY A 8 -13.33 8.13 24.40
CA GLY A 8 -12.86 8.60 25.72
C GLY A 8 -11.52 7.99 26.18
N TYR A 9 -10.86 7.16 25.33
CA TYR A 9 -9.54 6.60 25.61
C TYR A 9 -8.45 7.33 24.82
N ASN A 10 -7.30 7.55 25.48
CA ASN A 10 -6.09 8.00 24.78
C ASN A 10 -5.43 6.78 24.13
N ILE A 11 -5.32 6.80 22.81
CA ILE A 11 -4.67 5.76 22.03
C ILE A 11 -3.30 6.27 21.57
N VAL A 12 -2.26 5.50 21.84
CA VAL A 12 -0.93 5.67 21.25
C VAL A 12 -0.79 4.69 20.10
N LEU A 13 -0.51 5.19 18.90
CA LEU A 13 -0.28 4.35 17.73
C LEU A 13 1.22 4.18 17.51
N ASP A 14 1.66 2.94 17.32
CA ASP A 14 3.03 2.65 16.90
C ASP A 14 3.25 2.96 15.43
N ILE A 15 2.22 2.81 14.60
CA ILE A 15 2.24 3.11 13.17
C ILE A 15 0.88 3.65 12.73
N CYS A 16 0.89 4.58 11.78
CA CYS A 16 -0.30 5.03 11.07
C CYS A 16 -0.15 4.67 9.57
N SER A 17 -1.00 3.75 9.09
CA SER A 17 -1.06 3.40 7.66
C SER A 17 -2.15 4.22 6.97
N GLY A 18 -1.76 4.98 5.96
CA GLY A 18 -2.69 5.67 5.06
C GLY A 18 -3.06 4.77 3.88
N SER A 19 -4.34 4.65 3.56
CA SER A 19 -4.82 3.79 2.47
C SER A 19 -5.92 4.47 1.67
N VAL A 20 -5.97 4.20 0.36
CA VAL A 20 -7.04 4.68 -0.52
C VAL A 20 -7.96 3.51 -0.87
N HIS A 21 -9.20 3.58 -0.41
CA HIS A 21 -10.24 2.58 -0.67
C HIS A 21 -11.36 3.12 -1.55
N LEU A 22 -11.59 4.43 -1.53
CA LEU A 22 -12.69 5.07 -2.22
C LEU A 22 -12.20 5.88 -3.42
N VAL A 23 -12.92 5.77 -4.52
CA VAL A 23 -12.79 6.63 -5.69
C VAL A 23 -14.17 7.24 -5.98
N ASP A 24 -14.22 8.56 -6.06
CA ASP A 24 -15.47 9.29 -6.26
C ASP A 24 -16.59 8.92 -5.25
N GLY A 25 -16.19 8.58 -4.01
CA GLY A 25 -17.11 8.19 -2.93
C GLY A 25 -17.54 6.72 -2.93
N GLU A 26 -17.05 5.90 -3.85
CA GLU A 26 -17.40 4.49 -3.98
C GLU A 26 -16.20 3.59 -3.64
N ASP A 27 -16.45 2.50 -2.89
CA ASP A 27 -15.42 1.53 -2.53
C ASP A 27 -15.02 0.67 -3.74
N VAL A 28 -13.77 0.81 -4.17
CA VAL A 28 -13.21 0.10 -5.34
C VAL A 28 -13.15 -1.42 -5.16
N TYR A 29 -13.23 -1.92 -3.92
CA TYR A 29 -13.22 -3.36 -3.64
C TYR A 29 -14.55 -4.03 -3.98
N LEU A 30 -15.67 -3.30 -3.90
CA LEU A 30 -17.00 -3.84 -4.02
C LEU A 30 -17.46 -3.94 -5.48
N GLU A 31 -18.24 -4.98 -5.77
CA GLU A 31 -18.80 -5.20 -7.12
C GLU A 31 -19.59 -4.01 -7.69
N PRO A 32 -20.40 -3.26 -6.91
CA PRO A 32 -21.12 -2.11 -7.44
C PRO A 32 -20.24 -1.06 -8.10
N TYR A 33 -19.02 -0.83 -7.59
CA TYR A 33 -18.07 0.10 -8.22
C TYR A 33 -17.77 -0.27 -9.68
N TRP A 34 -17.76 -1.56 -10.01
CA TRP A 34 -17.34 -2.06 -11.32
C TRP A 34 -18.46 -2.13 -12.36
N VAL A 35 -19.73 -1.91 -11.96
CA VAL A 35 -20.87 -1.96 -12.88
C VAL A 35 -20.73 -0.88 -13.95
N GLY A 36 -20.55 -1.31 -15.21
CA GLY A 36 -20.41 -0.41 -16.35
C GLY A 36 -19.06 0.34 -16.44
N ARG A 37 -18.11 0.07 -15.54
CA ARG A 37 -16.77 0.68 -15.60
C ARG A 37 -15.78 -0.18 -16.39
N ASP A 38 -15.00 0.51 -17.20
CA ASP A 38 -13.86 -0.07 -17.91
C ASP A 38 -12.63 -0.06 -16.97
N VAL A 39 -12.01 -1.22 -16.78
CA VAL A 39 -10.81 -1.38 -15.96
C VAL A 39 -9.67 -0.47 -16.41
N ASN A 40 -9.55 -0.22 -17.73
CA ASN A 40 -8.51 0.65 -18.29
C ASN A 40 -8.72 2.13 -17.93
N LYS A 41 -9.91 2.50 -17.45
CA LYS A 41 -10.21 3.84 -16.93
C LYS A 41 -10.24 3.87 -15.40
N ALA A 42 -10.72 2.81 -14.78
CA ALA A 42 -10.85 2.71 -13.33
C ALA A 42 -9.47 2.69 -12.63
N VAL A 43 -8.50 1.98 -13.19
CA VAL A 43 -7.15 1.90 -12.61
C VAL A 43 -6.42 3.24 -12.65
N PRO A 44 -6.30 3.96 -13.79
CA PRO A 44 -5.73 5.30 -13.80
C PRO A 44 -6.44 6.24 -12.83
N ARG A 45 -7.77 6.23 -12.78
CA ARG A 45 -8.55 7.08 -11.88
C ARG A 45 -8.26 6.79 -10.39
N TYR A 46 -8.09 5.52 -10.02
CA TYR A 46 -7.66 5.12 -8.68
C TYR A 46 -6.25 5.65 -8.35
N LEU A 47 -5.30 5.56 -9.28
CA LEU A 47 -3.95 6.08 -9.09
C LEU A 47 -3.94 7.62 -8.99
N GLU A 48 -4.80 8.33 -9.72
CA GLU A 48 -4.99 9.78 -9.59
C GLU A 48 -5.48 10.16 -8.19
N GLU A 49 -6.49 9.47 -7.64
CA GLU A 49 -6.95 9.70 -6.27
C GLU A 49 -5.86 9.36 -5.24
N THR A 50 -5.07 8.32 -5.51
CA THR A 50 -3.93 7.98 -4.63
C THR A 50 -2.89 9.09 -4.64
N LEU A 51 -2.50 9.60 -5.82
CA LEU A 51 -1.56 10.72 -5.94
C LEU A 51 -2.09 11.96 -5.19
N LYS A 52 -3.35 12.30 -5.40
CA LYS A 52 -3.99 13.42 -4.71
C LYS A 52 -3.97 13.23 -3.19
N ALA A 53 -4.30 12.02 -2.71
CA ALA A 53 -4.31 11.72 -1.29
C ALA A 53 -2.92 11.88 -0.65
N VAL A 54 -1.86 11.32 -1.24
CA VAL A 54 -0.50 11.40 -0.69
C VAL A 54 0.11 12.81 -0.81
N SER A 55 -0.36 13.62 -1.77
CA SER A 55 0.09 15.01 -1.93
C SER A 55 -0.53 15.96 -0.91
N VAL A 56 -1.73 15.66 -0.42
CA VAL A 56 -2.49 16.54 0.49
C VAL A 56 -2.37 16.10 1.95
N HIS A 57 -2.40 14.79 2.21
CA HIS A 57 -2.39 14.24 3.55
C HIS A 57 -0.99 13.72 3.91
N THR A 58 -0.42 14.25 4.98
CA THR A 58 0.94 13.89 5.43
C THR A 58 0.96 13.24 6.82
N ASP A 59 -0.18 13.14 7.50
CA ASP A 59 -0.26 12.54 8.85
C ASP A 59 -0.48 11.02 8.79
N TYR A 60 0.44 10.33 8.10
CA TYR A 60 0.59 8.87 8.11
C TYR A 60 2.07 8.51 8.04
N ASP A 61 2.43 7.26 8.30
CA ASP A 61 3.82 6.79 8.31
C ASP A 61 4.14 5.95 7.06
N VAL A 62 3.21 5.11 6.63
CA VAL A 62 3.34 4.28 5.42
C VAL A 62 2.08 4.37 4.56
N LEU A 63 2.25 4.31 3.23
CA LEU A 63 1.15 4.09 2.30
C LEU A 63 0.85 2.59 2.26
N GLY A 64 -0.35 2.21 2.69
CA GLY A 64 -0.83 0.83 2.68
C GLY A 64 -1.20 0.38 1.28
N HIS A 65 -0.91 -0.88 0.94
CA HIS A 65 -1.33 -1.61 -0.27
C HIS A 65 -1.63 -0.72 -1.50
N LEU A 66 -0.65 0.06 -1.95
CA LEU A 66 -0.76 1.07 -3.04
C LEU A 66 -1.63 0.62 -4.22
N THR A 67 -1.61 -0.65 -4.59
CA THR A 67 -2.38 -1.20 -5.72
C THR A 67 -3.62 -2.00 -5.28
N TYR A 68 -4.27 -1.58 -4.20
CA TYR A 68 -5.43 -2.24 -3.59
C TYR A 68 -6.55 -2.61 -4.59
N ILE A 69 -6.83 -1.76 -5.55
CA ILE A 69 -7.83 -1.99 -6.61
C ILE A 69 -7.58 -3.30 -7.40
N SER A 70 -6.33 -3.81 -7.43
CA SER A 70 -6.00 -5.07 -8.10
C SER A 70 -6.71 -6.28 -7.47
N LYS A 71 -6.92 -6.28 -6.14
CA LYS A 71 -7.58 -7.38 -5.43
C LYS A 71 -9.10 -7.25 -5.32
N ALA A 72 -9.69 -6.22 -5.95
CA ALA A 72 -11.11 -5.95 -5.88
C ALA A 72 -11.96 -7.11 -6.42
N ARG A 73 -13.09 -7.40 -5.77
CA ARG A 73 -13.99 -8.52 -6.14
C ARG A 73 -14.59 -8.38 -7.52
N GLY A 74 -14.90 -7.15 -7.92
CA GLY A 74 -15.50 -6.85 -9.21
C GLY A 74 -14.50 -6.56 -10.32
N ASN A 75 -13.19 -6.56 -10.03
CA ASN A 75 -12.16 -6.28 -11.04
C ASN A 75 -12.09 -7.41 -12.08
N PRO A 76 -12.42 -7.14 -13.36
CA PRO A 76 -12.35 -8.15 -14.40
C PRO A 76 -10.91 -8.69 -14.58
N GLY A 77 -10.70 -9.96 -14.25
CA GLY A 77 -9.43 -10.65 -14.44
C GLY A 77 -8.42 -10.50 -13.30
N ASN A 78 -8.75 -9.83 -12.19
CA ASN A 78 -7.86 -9.65 -11.03
C ASN A 78 -6.41 -9.34 -11.40
N LYS A 79 -6.21 -8.40 -12.34
CA LYS A 79 -4.89 -8.09 -12.87
C LYS A 79 -4.10 -7.24 -11.88
N LEU A 80 -2.86 -7.65 -11.62
CA LEU A 80 -1.87 -6.83 -10.93
C LEU A 80 -1.56 -5.58 -11.76
N ILE A 81 -1.50 -4.44 -11.09
CA ILE A 81 -0.97 -3.21 -11.67
C ILE A 81 0.55 -3.35 -11.76
N ARG A 82 1.09 -3.20 -12.96
CA ARG A 82 2.52 -3.21 -13.23
C ARG A 82 3.05 -1.79 -13.33
N TYR A 83 4.30 -1.58 -12.92
CA TYR A 83 4.96 -0.29 -13.08
C TYR A 83 4.96 0.18 -14.54
N GLU A 84 5.26 -0.73 -15.48
CA GLU A 84 5.34 -0.45 -16.92
C GLU A 84 4.08 0.19 -17.51
N ASP A 85 2.90 -0.21 -17.01
CA ASP A 85 1.60 0.23 -17.55
C ASP A 85 1.22 1.64 -17.09
N HIS A 86 1.85 2.15 -16.00
CA HIS A 86 1.46 3.41 -15.34
C HIS A 86 2.64 4.19 -14.78
N ARG A 87 3.80 4.18 -15.47
CA ARG A 87 5.09 4.72 -14.98
C ARG A 87 4.99 6.13 -14.41
N GLU A 88 4.45 7.06 -15.18
CA GLU A 88 4.45 8.49 -14.81
C GLU A 88 3.71 8.75 -13.51
N ILE A 89 2.51 8.19 -13.36
CA ILE A 89 1.70 8.41 -12.16
C ILE A 89 2.23 7.64 -10.95
N ILE A 90 2.76 6.44 -11.17
CA ILE A 90 3.40 5.67 -10.09
C ILE A 90 4.65 6.39 -9.61
N ASP A 91 5.53 6.87 -10.51
CA ASP A 91 6.69 7.67 -10.13
C ASP A 91 6.28 8.93 -9.34
N ALA A 92 5.22 9.62 -9.76
CA ALA A 92 4.72 10.77 -9.03
C ALA A 92 4.29 10.42 -7.59
N ILE A 93 3.55 9.32 -7.42
CA ILE A 93 3.15 8.83 -6.08
C ILE A 93 4.39 8.49 -5.24
N LEU A 94 5.32 7.72 -5.80
CA LEU A 94 6.51 7.27 -5.09
C LEU A 94 7.42 8.45 -4.70
N MET A 95 7.55 9.45 -5.57
CA MET A 95 8.31 10.67 -5.27
C MET A 95 7.66 11.50 -4.16
N GLU A 96 6.31 11.54 -4.07
CA GLU A 96 5.64 12.19 -2.93
C GLU A 96 5.98 11.46 -1.61
N LEU A 97 5.97 10.12 -1.61
CA LEU A 97 6.38 9.37 -0.43
C LEU A 97 7.82 9.68 -0.01
N VAL A 98 8.75 9.68 -0.97
CA VAL A 98 10.16 9.99 -0.72
C VAL A 98 10.34 11.43 -0.21
N ARG A 99 9.67 12.40 -0.83
CA ARG A 99 9.75 13.82 -0.46
C ARG A 99 9.27 14.09 0.97
N HIS A 100 8.30 13.33 1.44
CA HIS A 100 7.70 13.48 2.76
C HIS A 100 8.22 12.46 3.78
N ASP A 101 9.31 11.73 3.48
CA ASP A 101 9.88 10.67 4.31
C ASP A 101 8.84 9.62 4.75
N LYS A 102 7.91 9.28 3.84
CA LYS A 102 6.88 8.26 4.06
C LYS A 102 7.35 6.90 3.56
N GLY A 103 6.86 5.86 4.24
CA GLY A 103 7.10 4.49 3.86
C GLY A 103 6.05 3.94 2.89
N MET A 104 6.32 2.72 2.46
CA MET A 104 5.40 1.90 1.68
C MET A 104 5.21 0.54 2.35
N GLU A 105 3.96 0.11 2.46
CA GLU A 105 3.64 -1.25 2.85
C GLU A 105 3.73 -2.19 1.65
N VAL A 106 4.35 -3.35 1.85
CA VAL A 106 4.26 -4.51 0.97
C VAL A 106 3.23 -5.46 1.54
N ASN A 107 2.06 -5.48 0.93
CA ASN A 107 0.91 -6.21 1.44
C ASN A 107 0.76 -7.56 0.74
N THR A 108 0.75 -8.65 1.53
CA THR A 108 0.73 -10.02 0.98
C THR A 108 -0.67 -10.53 0.65
N SER A 109 -1.74 -9.81 1.01
CA SER A 109 -3.13 -10.25 0.79
C SER A 109 -3.51 -10.39 -0.70
N GLY A 110 -2.73 -9.77 -1.59
CA GLY A 110 -2.91 -9.90 -3.04
C GLY A 110 -2.41 -11.21 -3.63
N ILE A 111 -1.52 -11.94 -2.94
CA ILE A 111 -0.85 -13.12 -3.50
C ILE A 111 -1.85 -14.18 -3.95
N ASP A 112 -2.78 -14.57 -3.08
CA ASP A 112 -3.79 -15.58 -3.42
C ASP A 112 -4.84 -15.06 -4.41
N ARG A 113 -5.10 -13.76 -4.42
CA ARG A 113 -6.22 -13.19 -5.16
C ARG A 113 -5.84 -12.74 -6.57
N CYS A 114 -4.68 -12.15 -6.72
CA CYS A 114 -4.23 -11.59 -8.00
C CYS A 114 -2.79 -12.00 -8.36
N GLY A 115 -2.19 -12.94 -7.63
CA GLY A 115 -0.92 -13.57 -7.98
C GLY A 115 0.34 -12.80 -7.59
N GLY A 116 0.24 -11.80 -6.71
CA GLY A 116 1.40 -11.05 -6.23
C GLY A 116 1.10 -10.10 -5.09
N PRO A 117 2.14 -9.52 -4.48
CA PRO A 117 1.97 -8.53 -3.42
C PRO A 117 1.40 -7.21 -3.96
N LEU A 118 0.91 -6.36 -3.05
CA LEU A 118 0.39 -5.03 -3.33
C LEU A 118 1.25 -3.97 -2.61
N PRO A 119 2.01 -3.16 -3.38
CA PRO A 119 2.20 -3.23 -4.81
C PRO A 119 3.12 -4.37 -5.26
N THR A 120 3.26 -4.54 -6.59
CA THR A 120 4.15 -5.55 -7.20
C THR A 120 5.63 -5.24 -6.98
N MET A 121 6.49 -6.26 -7.07
CA MET A 121 7.94 -6.12 -6.80
C MET A 121 8.65 -5.14 -7.75
N ASP A 122 8.15 -4.89 -8.94
CA ASP A 122 8.68 -3.86 -9.85
C ASP A 122 8.44 -2.44 -9.31
N ILE A 123 7.26 -2.17 -8.76
CA ILE A 123 6.95 -0.88 -8.10
C ILE A 123 7.79 -0.72 -6.82
N ILE A 124 7.94 -1.78 -6.03
CA ILE A 124 8.78 -1.76 -4.81
C ILE A 124 10.24 -1.47 -5.15
N ARG A 125 10.77 -2.09 -6.19
CA ARG A 125 12.12 -1.82 -6.68
C ARG A 125 12.24 -0.37 -7.13
N ARG A 126 11.24 0.14 -7.85
CA ARG A 126 11.23 1.54 -8.28
C ARG A 126 11.23 2.51 -7.11
N PHE A 127 10.48 2.22 -6.05
CA PHE A 127 10.52 3.01 -4.82
C PHE A 127 11.92 3.08 -4.22
N HIS A 128 12.63 1.93 -4.15
CA HIS A 128 14.01 1.88 -3.69
C HIS A 128 14.96 2.71 -4.59
N GLU A 129 14.83 2.61 -5.93
CA GLU A 129 15.63 3.37 -6.91
C GLU A 129 15.43 4.88 -6.75
N LEU A 130 14.23 5.33 -6.44
CA LEU A 130 13.90 6.75 -6.20
C LEU A 130 14.36 7.26 -4.82
N GLY A 131 14.98 6.40 -4.00
CA GLY A 131 15.50 6.76 -2.68
C GLY A 131 14.54 6.49 -1.53
N GLY A 132 13.47 5.73 -1.75
CA GLY A 132 12.59 5.25 -0.70
C GLY A 132 13.34 4.36 0.30
N LYS A 133 13.10 4.60 1.60
CA LYS A 133 13.87 3.94 2.69
C LYS A 133 12.99 3.11 3.62
N ILE A 134 11.75 3.52 3.84
CA ILE A 134 10.88 2.91 4.83
C ILE A 134 9.99 1.91 4.12
N VAL A 135 10.14 0.62 4.43
CA VAL A 135 9.36 -0.46 3.85
C VAL A 135 8.93 -1.44 4.92
N THR A 136 7.62 -1.68 5.00
CA THR A 136 7.00 -2.65 5.91
C THR A 136 6.40 -3.81 5.14
N VAL A 137 6.12 -4.92 5.81
CA VAL A 137 5.40 -6.07 5.25
C VAL A 137 4.19 -6.36 6.11
N GLY A 138 3.01 -6.46 5.50
CA GLY A 138 1.75 -6.75 6.17
C GLY A 138 0.93 -7.81 5.45
N SER A 139 0.15 -8.61 6.19
CA SER A 139 -0.75 -9.61 5.62
C SER A 139 -2.17 -9.11 5.37
N ASP A 140 -2.54 -7.97 5.96
CA ASP A 140 -3.88 -7.39 5.86
C ASP A 140 -4.97 -8.44 6.15
N SER A 141 -4.70 -9.27 7.18
CA SER A 141 -5.53 -10.42 7.48
C SER A 141 -6.82 -9.99 8.19
N HIS A 142 -7.95 -10.47 7.67
CA HIS A 142 -9.27 -10.36 8.28
C HIS A 142 -9.75 -11.70 8.85
N ASP A 143 -8.86 -12.71 8.86
CA ASP A 143 -9.10 -14.07 9.34
C ASP A 143 -7.90 -14.54 10.14
N THR A 144 -8.13 -15.20 11.29
CA THR A 144 -7.08 -15.68 12.18
C THR A 144 -6.12 -16.68 11.50
N HIS A 145 -6.61 -17.46 10.53
CA HIS A 145 -5.79 -18.43 9.78
C HIS A 145 -4.85 -17.78 8.76
N ARG A 146 -5.06 -16.51 8.46
CA ARG A 146 -4.27 -15.77 7.46
C ARG A 146 -3.30 -14.77 8.08
N VAL A 147 -3.26 -14.66 9.40
CA VAL A 147 -2.32 -13.76 10.10
C VAL A 147 -0.88 -14.14 9.75
N GLY A 148 -0.15 -13.16 9.18
CA GLY A 148 1.24 -13.37 8.76
C GLY A 148 1.43 -14.22 7.50
N GLN A 149 0.36 -14.55 6.76
CA GLN A 149 0.44 -15.36 5.54
C GLN A 149 1.38 -14.71 4.51
N TYR A 150 2.35 -15.49 4.02
CA TYR A 150 3.40 -15.07 3.07
C TYR A 150 4.34 -13.95 3.55
N THR A 151 4.23 -13.49 4.80
CA THR A 151 5.07 -12.39 5.29
C THR A 151 6.53 -12.83 5.42
N HIS A 152 6.80 -14.09 5.79
CA HIS A 152 8.16 -14.59 5.93
C HIS A 152 8.94 -14.54 4.61
N GLU A 153 8.34 -15.06 3.54
CA GLU A 153 8.92 -15.07 2.19
C GLU A 153 9.08 -13.65 1.65
N MET A 154 8.10 -12.79 1.93
CA MET A 154 8.16 -11.41 1.48
C MET A 154 9.23 -10.60 2.22
N VAL A 155 9.38 -10.79 3.53
CA VAL A 155 10.47 -10.19 4.32
C VAL A 155 11.83 -10.57 3.76
N ALA A 156 12.03 -11.83 3.38
CA ALA A 156 13.29 -12.28 2.76
C ALA A 156 13.56 -11.55 1.43
N GLN A 157 12.54 -11.37 0.57
CA GLN A 157 12.67 -10.64 -0.69
C GLN A 157 12.97 -9.14 -0.46
N ILE A 158 12.31 -8.51 0.50
CA ILE A 158 12.53 -7.10 0.85
C ILE A 158 13.92 -6.92 1.43
N LYS A 159 14.39 -7.79 2.33
CA LYS A 159 15.76 -7.75 2.85
C LYS A 159 16.82 -7.93 1.77
N ALA A 160 16.57 -8.78 0.78
CA ALA A 160 17.46 -8.93 -0.36
C ALA A 160 17.58 -7.65 -1.21
N LEU A 161 16.51 -6.83 -1.28
CA LEU A 161 16.47 -5.59 -2.06
C LEU A 161 16.99 -4.38 -1.24
N PHE A 162 16.51 -4.20 0.00
CA PHE A 162 16.80 -3.02 0.82
C PHE A 162 17.95 -3.24 1.82
N GLY A 163 18.31 -4.50 2.12
CA GLY A 163 19.21 -4.85 3.21
C GLY A 163 18.53 -4.91 4.59
N TYR A 164 17.26 -4.57 4.68
CA TYR A 164 16.46 -4.55 5.91
C TYR A 164 14.95 -4.55 5.60
N VAL A 165 14.14 -4.68 6.65
CA VAL A 165 12.70 -4.39 6.66
C VAL A 165 12.39 -3.51 7.86
N CYS A 166 11.33 -2.70 7.82
CA CYS A 166 10.97 -1.81 8.92
C CYS A 166 9.77 -2.34 9.70
N THR A 167 9.80 -2.12 11.02
CA THR A 167 8.63 -2.03 11.90
C THR A 167 8.56 -0.62 12.47
N PHE A 168 7.58 -0.34 13.32
CA PHE A 168 7.44 0.96 13.95
C PHE A 168 7.24 0.83 15.46
N GLU A 169 7.75 1.81 16.18
CA GLU A 169 7.47 2.05 17.60
C GLU A 169 7.27 3.55 17.80
N ASN A 170 6.17 3.97 18.42
CA ASN A 170 5.84 5.38 18.61
C ASN A 170 5.93 6.23 17.33
N ARG A 171 5.51 5.67 16.19
CA ARG A 171 5.57 6.28 14.85
C ARG A 171 7.00 6.57 14.35
N GLN A 172 7.99 5.88 14.90
CA GLN A 172 9.37 5.92 14.41
C GLN A 172 9.74 4.59 13.77
N PRO A 173 10.33 4.58 12.57
CA PRO A 173 10.73 3.35 11.89
C PRO A 173 11.94 2.69 12.59
N ILE A 174 11.85 1.38 12.81
CA ILE A 174 12.93 0.53 13.31
C ILE A 174 13.39 -0.38 12.18
N PHE A 175 14.67 -0.33 11.85
CA PHE A 175 15.27 -1.06 10.73
C PHE A 175 15.85 -2.40 11.18
N HIS A 176 15.30 -3.51 10.69
CA HIS A 176 15.73 -4.88 11.00
C HIS A 176 16.54 -5.47 9.83
N LYS A 177 17.86 -5.54 10.00
CA LYS A 177 18.79 -6.17 9.04
C LYS A 177 18.62 -7.68 8.97
#